data_9115eb43af4bea48e88ff6ff7b2e147e
#
_entry.id   9115eb43af4bea48e88ff6ff7b2e147e
#
_cell.length_a   1.000
_cell.length_b   1.000
_cell.length_c   1.000
_cell.angle_alpha   90.00
_cell.angle_beta   90.00
_cell.angle_gamma   90.00
#
_symmetry.space_group_name_H-M   'P 1'
#
loop_
_entity.id
_entity.type
_entity.pdbx_description
1 polymer ?
#
loop_
_entity_poly.entity_id
_entity_poly.type
_entity_poly.pdbx_seq_one_letter_code
_entity_poly.pdbx_strand_id
1 'polypeptide(L)'
;ESELVSGFNIEYSSGGFALIFMSEYASILFMSMLFVVIFMGCSIASIIFFIEVTFISFCFIWVRGTLPRYRYDKLMYLAWKSFLPVSLNYLIFFMGLKIFILSLLI
;
A
#
# COMPACT_ATOMS: atom_id res chain seq x y z
N GLU A 1 -0.57 18.95 -1.53
CA GLU A 1 -0.09 18.23 -2.72
C GLU A 1 -1.23 17.56 -3.49
N SER A 2 -2.05 16.74 -2.83
CA SER A 2 -3.19 16.06 -3.46
C SER A 2 -4.37 16.99 -3.76
N GLU A 3 -4.41 18.18 -3.19
CA GLU A 3 -5.46 19.18 -3.39
C GLU A 3 -5.15 20.14 -4.56
N LEU A 4 -3.89 20.20 -4.97
CA LEU A 4 -3.44 21.05 -6.07
C LEU A 4 -3.51 20.30 -7.38
N VAL A 5 -4.00 20.96 -8.41
CA VAL A 5 -3.98 20.40 -9.78
C VAL A 5 -2.52 20.25 -10.20
N SER A 6 -2.11 19.03 -10.55
CA SER A 6 -0.74 18.66 -10.90
C SER A 6 0.28 18.68 -9.75
N GLY A 7 -0.05 19.22 -8.58
CA GLY A 7 0.81 19.20 -7.39
C GLY A 7 2.25 19.65 -7.67
N PHE A 8 3.22 18.93 -7.12
CA PHE A 8 4.65 19.22 -7.30
C PHE A 8 5.18 18.93 -8.72
N ASN A 9 4.37 18.32 -9.57
CA ASN A 9 4.75 17.92 -10.94
C ASN A 9 4.59 19.02 -11.97
N ILE A 10 4.14 20.21 -11.60
CA ILE A 10 3.81 21.31 -12.51
C ILE A 10 5.01 21.72 -13.36
N GLU A 11 6.22 21.72 -12.78
CA GLU A 11 7.43 22.19 -13.43
C GLU A 11 8.09 21.18 -14.37
N TYR A 12 7.62 19.94 -14.37
CA TYR A 12 8.19 18.90 -15.22
C TYR A 12 7.70 19.02 -16.66
N SER A 13 8.61 18.74 -17.61
CA SER A 13 8.28 18.68 -19.04
C SER A 13 7.32 17.52 -19.34
N SER A 14 6.69 17.55 -20.50
CA SER A 14 5.70 16.53 -20.89
C SER A 14 6.21 15.09 -20.76
N GLY A 15 7.46 14.82 -21.16
CA GLY A 15 8.07 13.50 -21.04
C GLY A 15 8.30 13.09 -19.60
N GLY A 16 8.90 13.96 -18.79
CA GLY A 16 9.13 13.71 -17.35
C GLY A 16 7.84 13.58 -16.59
N PHE A 17 6.85 14.40 -16.89
CA PHE A 17 5.52 14.33 -16.29
C PHE A 17 4.83 12.98 -16.57
N ALA A 18 4.88 12.52 -17.82
CA ALA A 18 4.32 11.22 -18.19
C ALA A 18 5.01 10.08 -17.44
N LEU A 19 6.33 10.11 -17.30
CA LEU A 19 7.07 9.08 -16.55
C LEU A 19 6.69 9.05 -15.07
N ILE A 20 6.45 10.20 -14.45
CA ILE A 20 6.01 10.27 -13.05
C ILE A 20 4.63 9.62 -12.89
N PHE A 21 3.68 9.92 -13.77
CA PHE A 21 2.38 9.26 -13.74
C PHE A 21 2.46 7.76 -13.95
N MET A 22 3.28 7.33 -14.90
CA MET A 22 3.50 5.89 -15.12
C MET A 22 4.09 5.21 -13.88
N SER A 23 5.01 5.85 -13.18
CA SER A 23 5.59 5.30 -11.95
C SER A 23 4.57 5.19 -10.82
N GLU A 24 3.65 6.14 -10.68
CA GLU A 24 2.57 6.07 -9.70
C GLU A 24 1.63 4.89 -9.98
N TYR A 25 1.22 4.71 -11.22
CA TYR A 25 0.36 3.57 -11.59
C TYR A 25 1.09 2.23 -11.48
N ALA A 26 2.37 2.20 -11.80
CA ALA A 26 3.20 1.01 -11.59
C ALA A 26 3.32 0.64 -10.10
N SER A 27 3.38 1.62 -9.21
CA SER A 27 3.39 1.38 -7.76
C SER A 27 2.09 0.76 -7.27
N ILE A 28 0.94 1.15 -7.83
CA ILE A 28 -0.36 0.53 -7.52
C ILE A 28 -0.35 -0.95 -7.89
N LEU A 29 0.13 -1.28 -9.09
CA LEU A 29 0.23 -2.67 -9.54
C LEU A 29 1.18 -3.48 -8.66
N PHE A 30 2.31 -2.92 -8.29
CA PHE A 30 3.27 -3.55 -7.41
C PHE A 30 2.68 -3.85 -6.03
N MET A 31 1.97 -2.90 -5.44
CA MET A 31 1.32 -3.09 -4.13
C MET A 31 0.19 -4.11 -4.21
N SER A 32 -0.56 -4.17 -5.30
CA SER A 32 -1.58 -5.20 -5.50
C SER A 32 -0.97 -6.60 -5.59
N MET A 33 0.16 -6.73 -6.28
CA MET A 33 0.90 -7.98 -6.36
C MET A 33 1.42 -8.42 -4.99
N LEU A 34 2.00 -7.50 -4.22
CA LEU A 34 2.44 -7.78 -2.85
C LEU A 34 1.29 -8.22 -1.96
N PHE A 35 0.15 -7.58 -2.06
CA PHE A 35 -1.04 -7.95 -1.30
C PHE A 35 -1.47 -9.39 -1.60
N VAL A 36 -1.52 -9.77 -2.87
CA VAL A 36 -1.88 -11.13 -3.28
C VAL A 36 -0.87 -12.15 -2.75
N VAL A 37 0.42 -11.87 -2.83
CA VAL A 37 1.47 -12.78 -2.35
C VAL A 37 1.38 -12.97 -0.83
N ILE A 38 1.15 -11.89 -0.09
CA ILE A 38 1.16 -11.95 1.38
C ILE A 38 -0.12 -12.58 1.93
N PHE A 39 -1.29 -12.18 1.43
CA PHE A 39 -2.58 -12.54 2.02
C PHE A 39 -3.30 -13.68 1.31
N MET A 40 -3.12 -13.82 0.02
CA MET A 40 -3.83 -14.85 -0.76
C MET A 40 -2.99 -16.09 -1.05
N GLY A 41 -1.70 -16.05 -0.81
CA GLY A 41 -0.83 -17.22 -0.80
C GLY A 41 -0.70 -17.96 -2.12
N CYS A 42 -1.02 -17.32 -3.26
CA CYS A 42 -0.96 -17.96 -4.56
C CYS A 42 0.45 -18.10 -5.11
N SER A 43 0.68 -19.18 -5.87
CA SER A 43 1.94 -19.36 -6.57
C SER A 43 2.02 -18.41 -7.76
N ILE A 44 3.17 -17.76 -7.91
CA ILE A 44 3.42 -16.76 -8.96
C ILE A 44 3.24 -17.34 -10.38
N ALA A 45 3.42 -18.65 -10.54
CA ALA A 45 3.32 -19.30 -11.84
C ALA A 45 1.88 -19.65 -12.27
N SER A 46 0.88 -19.44 -11.42
CA SER A 46 -0.49 -19.85 -11.72
C SER A 46 -1.27 -18.72 -12.41
N ILE A 47 -2.19 -19.08 -13.30
CA ILE A 47 -3.12 -18.13 -13.95
C ILE A 47 -4.01 -17.46 -12.90
N ILE A 48 -4.34 -18.18 -11.84
CA ILE A 48 -5.16 -17.66 -10.73
C ILE A 48 -4.50 -16.44 -10.09
N PHE A 49 -3.18 -16.45 -9.94
CA PHE A 49 -2.44 -15.31 -9.42
C PHE A 49 -2.67 -14.03 -10.22
N PHE A 50 -2.66 -14.11 -11.55
CA PHE A 50 -2.88 -12.94 -12.39
C PHE A 50 -4.31 -12.42 -12.30
N ILE A 51 -5.28 -13.31 -12.17
CA ILE A 51 -6.70 -12.92 -11.96
C ILE A 51 -6.84 -12.19 -10.61
N GLU A 52 -6.24 -12.71 -9.57
CA GLU A 52 -6.26 -12.09 -8.24
C GLU A 52 -5.57 -10.71 -8.21
N VAL A 53 -4.41 -10.59 -8.85
CA VAL A 53 -3.72 -9.30 -8.99
C VAL A 53 -4.59 -8.28 -9.72
N THR A 54 -5.25 -8.71 -10.80
CA THR A 54 -6.15 -7.83 -11.57
C THR A 54 -7.34 -7.40 -10.72
N PHE A 55 -7.92 -8.30 -9.96
CA PHE A 55 -9.04 -7.99 -9.07
C PHE A 55 -8.64 -7.00 -7.98
N ILE A 56 -7.51 -7.20 -7.34
CA ILE A 56 -7.01 -6.30 -6.28
C ILE A 56 -6.65 -4.92 -6.84
N SER A 57 -6.04 -4.86 -8.02
CA SER A 57 -5.75 -3.57 -8.66
C SER A 57 -7.02 -2.82 -9.04
N PHE A 58 -8.06 -3.53 -9.48
CA PHE A 58 -9.39 -2.94 -9.68
C PHE A 58 -9.96 -2.39 -8.38
N CYS A 59 -9.82 -3.09 -7.26
CA CYS A 59 -10.25 -2.61 -5.96
C CYS A 59 -9.52 -1.32 -5.54
N PHE A 60 -8.23 -1.21 -5.80
CA PHE A 60 -7.48 0.02 -5.54
C PHE A 60 -8.04 1.21 -6.32
N ILE A 61 -8.32 1.02 -7.59
CA ILE A 61 -8.90 2.07 -8.45
C ILE A 61 -10.31 2.45 -7.96
N TRP A 62 -11.10 1.47 -7.60
CA TRP A 62 -12.46 1.69 -7.08
C TRP A 62 -12.43 2.51 -5.78
N VAL A 63 -11.60 2.12 -4.83
CA VAL A 63 -11.43 2.87 -3.58
C VAL A 63 -10.99 4.31 -3.85
N ARG A 64 -10.04 4.49 -4.74
CA ARG A 64 -9.55 5.82 -5.13
C ARG A 64 -10.66 6.69 -5.73
N GLY A 65 -11.58 6.09 -6.50
CA GLY A 65 -12.67 6.82 -7.15
C GLY A 65 -13.86 7.13 -6.24
N THR A 66 -14.06 6.36 -5.17
CA THR A 66 -15.25 6.49 -4.31
C THR A 66 -15.00 7.20 -2.99
N LEU A 67 -13.82 7.06 -2.40
CA LEU A 67 -13.52 7.64 -1.10
C LEU A 67 -13.09 9.10 -1.21
N PRO A 68 -13.49 9.95 -0.24
CA PRO A 68 -13.04 11.32 -0.20
C PRO A 68 -11.55 11.41 0.15
N ARG A 69 -10.98 12.56 -0.19
CA ARG A 69 -9.55 12.83 -0.01
C ARG A 69 -9.31 13.47 1.35
N TYR A 70 -8.28 13.00 2.06
CA TYR A 70 -7.86 13.63 3.31
C TYR A 70 -7.02 14.89 3.05
N ARG A 71 -7.14 15.87 3.93
CA ARG A 71 -6.19 16.98 3.97
C ARG A 71 -4.84 16.49 4.48
N TYR A 72 -3.77 17.18 4.06
CA TYR A 72 -2.40 16.79 4.41
C TYR A 72 -2.16 16.70 5.93
N ASP A 73 -2.57 17.73 6.67
CA ASP A 73 -2.45 17.79 8.12
C ASP A 73 -3.22 16.67 8.83
N LYS A 74 -4.46 16.39 8.40
CA LYS A 74 -5.25 15.28 8.94
C LYS A 74 -4.65 13.93 8.61
N LEU A 75 -4.11 13.75 7.40
CA LEU A 75 -3.45 12.51 7.00
C LEU A 75 -2.20 12.27 7.84
N MET A 76 -1.36 13.28 8.04
CA MET A 76 -0.17 13.19 8.89
C MET A 76 -0.53 12.89 10.35
N TYR A 77 -1.58 13.52 10.85
CA TYR A 77 -2.07 13.28 12.19
C TYR A 77 -2.52 11.83 12.39
N LEU A 78 -3.29 11.32 11.42
CA LEU A 78 -3.75 9.93 11.42
C LEU A 78 -2.57 8.97 11.38
N ALA A 79 -1.60 9.19 10.49
CA ALA A 79 -0.45 8.32 10.33
C ALA A 79 0.41 8.27 11.61
N TRP A 80 0.74 9.42 12.19
CA TRP A 80 1.63 9.50 13.34
C TRP A 80 0.96 9.16 14.68
N LYS A 81 -0.31 9.48 14.85
CA LYS A 81 -0.99 9.28 16.13
C LYS A 81 -1.76 7.98 16.25
N SER A 82 -2.24 7.45 15.14
CA SER A 82 -3.06 6.23 15.16
C SER A 82 -2.34 5.03 14.57
N PHE A 83 -1.83 5.13 13.35
CA PHE A 83 -1.27 3.96 12.66
C PHE A 83 0.10 3.56 13.17
N LEU A 84 0.99 4.51 13.43
CA LEU A 84 2.33 4.21 13.90
C LEU A 84 2.33 3.56 15.29
N PRO A 85 1.62 4.07 16.32
CA PRO A 85 1.53 3.39 17.60
C PRO A 85 0.94 1.99 17.52
N VAL A 86 -0.12 1.80 16.71
CA VAL A 86 -0.74 0.48 16.54
C VAL A 86 0.22 -0.50 15.89
N SER A 87 0.91 -0.09 14.83
CA SER A 87 1.88 -0.96 14.14
C SER A 87 3.05 -1.35 15.04
N LEU A 88 3.56 -0.43 15.86
CA LEU A 88 4.62 -0.73 16.82
C LEU A 88 4.15 -1.70 17.90
N ASN A 89 2.93 -1.53 18.40
CA ASN A 89 2.35 -2.45 19.38
C ASN A 89 2.18 -3.86 18.80
N TYR A 90 1.73 -3.99 17.56
CA TYR A 90 1.66 -5.29 16.88
C TYR A 90 3.04 -5.91 16.71
N LEU A 91 4.04 -5.13 16.34
CA LEU A 91 5.41 -5.62 16.21
C LEU A 91 5.91 -6.23 17.51
N ILE A 92 5.77 -5.50 18.63
CA ILE A 92 6.19 -5.96 19.96
C ILE A 92 5.42 -7.22 20.35
N PHE A 93 4.12 -7.25 20.12
CA PHE A 93 3.26 -8.40 20.44
C PHE A 93 3.73 -9.66 19.70
N PHE A 94 3.93 -9.57 18.38
CA PHE A 94 4.34 -10.73 17.58
C PHE A 94 5.78 -11.17 17.89
N MET A 95 6.67 -10.26 18.20
CA MET A 95 8.01 -10.63 18.66
C MET A 95 7.97 -11.38 19.99
N GLY A 96 7.19 -10.90 20.95
CA GLY A 96 6.99 -11.58 22.23
C GLY A 96 6.38 -12.95 22.07
N LEU A 97 5.37 -13.08 21.21
CA LEU A 97 4.70 -14.35 20.92
C LEU A 97 5.68 -15.34 20.28
N LYS A 98 6.50 -14.89 19.34
CA LYS A 98 7.52 -15.74 18.71
C LYS A 98 8.53 -16.26 19.72
N ILE A 99 9.04 -15.41 20.62
CA ILE A 99 9.96 -15.81 21.67
C ILE A 99 9.31 -16.81 22.62
N PHE A 100 8.05 -16.57 22.99
CA PHE A 100 7.30 -17.47 23.86
C PHE A 100 7.13 -18.87 23.24
N ILE A 101 6.74 -18.93 21.97
CA ILE A 101 6.61 -20.22 21.24
C ILE A 101 7.95 -20.94 21.17
N LEU A 102 9.02 -20.23 20.87
CA LEU A 102 10.36 -20.81 20.83
C LEU A 102 10.78 -21.38 22.18
N SER A 103 10.48 -20.68 23.28
CA SER A 103 10.80 -21.14 24.63
C SER A 103 10.00 -22.39 25.05
N LEU A 104 8.80 -22.59 24.49
CA LEU A 104 8.00 -23.78 24.72
C LEU A 104 8.45 -24.99 23.92
N LEU A 105 9.12 -24.76 22.78
CA LEU A 105 9.60 -25.82 21.90
C LEU A 105 10.99 -26.35 22.30
N ILE A 106 11.72 -25.63 23.14
CA ILE A 106 13.00 -26.02 23.71
C ILE A 106 12.81 -26.64 25.09
#